data_f501140bfef3076f753af785964d13cb
#
_entry.id   f501140bfef3076f753af785964d13cb
#
_cell.length_a   1.000
_cell.length_b   1.000
_cell.length_c   1.000
_cell.angle_alpha   90.00
_cell.angle_beta   90.00
_cell.angle_gamma   90.00
#
_symmetry.space_group_name_H-M   'P 1'
#
loop_
_entity.id
_entity.type
_entity.pdbx_description
1 polymer ?
#
loop_
_entity_poly.entity_id
_entity_poly.type
_entity_poly.pdbx_seq_one_letter_code
_entity_poly.pdbx_strand_id
1 'polypeptide(L)'
;MLLAGSRLIDMPVMGLQTGGELARTQREIINPHTLEVVAYELAGPLLDTHPSLLRVADVREFSDIGMIVDSSDEFVSPGDIIKLNEIYQLHFTLADKPVIDLKHRKLGKVTSYTIDTSGFVIQQLGVKRPFFKSLSDTELLIHRSQIKEINDSHIVVESELKTPAPVLKAVRDTYSNPFRKTSGPQPEHTDRD
;
A
#
# COMPACT_ATOMS: atom_id res chain seq x y z
N MET A 1 -0.88 18.16 1.93
CA MET A 1 -2.10 17.53 1.35
C MET A 1 -1.82 16.05 1.15
N LEU A 2 -2.80 15.16 1.48
CA LEU A 2 -2.62 13.72 1.28
C LEU A 2 -3.22 13.28 -0.06
N LEU A 3 -2.42 12.58 -0.87
CA LEU A 3 -2.82 12.04 -2.17
C LEU A 3 -2.44 10.55 -2.28
N ALA A 4 -3.21 9.81 -3.08
CA ALA A 4 -2.78 8.47 -3.50
C ALA A 4 -1.54 8.59 -4.40
N GLY A 5 -0.51 7.76 -4.16
CA GLY A 5 0.73 7.79 -4.96
C GLY A 5 0.49 7.60 -6.46
N SER A 6 -0.51 6.79 -6.82
CA SER A 6 -0.90 6.58 -8.23
C SER A 6 -1.33 7.86 -8.96
N ARG A 7 -1.79 8.90 -8.24
CA ARG A 7 -2.14 10.18 -8.85
C ARG A 7 -0.93 11.01 -9.29
N LEU A 8 0.24 10.66 -8.79
CA LEU A 8 1.51 11.32 -9.11
C LEU A 8 2.25 10.63 -10.26
N ILE A 9 1.70 9.55 -10.79
CA ILE A 9 2.19 8.85 -11.99
C ILE A 9 1.39 9.34 -13.20
N ASP A 10 2.04 9.48 -14.33
CA ASP A 10 1.53 10.09 -15.56
C ASP A 10 1.06 11.55 -15.36
N MET A 11 1.64 12.22 -14.36
CA MET A 11 1.33 13.62 -14.05
C MET A 11 2.14 14.55 -14.95
N PRO A 12 1.53 15.61 -15.53
CA PRO A 12 2.25 16.58 -16.32
C PRO A 12 3.32 17.32 -15.51
N VAL A 13 4.48 17.56 -16.14
CA VAL A 13 5.52 18.47 -15.68
C VAL A 13 5.52 19.70 -16.57
N MET A 14 5.13 20.83 -15.99
CA MET A 14 4.90 22.09 -16.71
C MET A 14 6.08 23.04 -16.50
N GLY A 15 6.61 23.61 -17.58
CA GLY A 15 7.68 24.60 -17.53
C GLY A 15 7.12 26.03 -17.46
N LEU A 16 7.57 26.82 -16.48
CA LEU A 16 7.18 28.24 -16.36
C LEU A 16 7.68 29.07 -17.55
N GLN A 17 8.88 28.79 -18.03
CA GLN A 17 9.47 29.57 -19.14
C GLN A 17 8.72 29.36 -20.48
N THR A 18 8.25 28.16 -20.71
CA THR A 18 7.56 27.79 -21.96
C THR A 18 6.04 27.88 -21.86
N GLY A 19 5.50 27.83 -20.65
CA GLY A 19 4.05 27.70 -20.40
C GLY A 19 3.45 26.39 -20.89
N GLY A 20 4.27 25.39 -21.24
CA GLY A 20 3.85 24.11 -21.81
C GLY A 20 4.28 22.90 -21.00
N GLU A 21 3.73 21.75 -21.38
CA GLU A 21 4.14 20.46 -20.84
C GLU A 21 5.52 20.07 -21.37
N LEU A 22 6.45 19.80 -20.48
CA LEU A 22 7.83 19.39 -20.80
C LEU A 22 7.99 17.87 -20.81
N ALA A 23 7.32 17.19 -19.86
CA ALA A 23 7.40 15.75 -19.66
C ALA A 23 6.22 15.26 -18.81
N ARG A 24 6.18 13.96 -18.55
CA ARG A 24 5.28 13.32 -17.57
C ARG A 24 6.05 12.45 -16.62
N THR A 25 5.58 12.36 -15.38
CA THR A 25 6.14 11.43 -14.40
C THR A 25 5.80 10.00 -14.79
N GLN A 26 6.79 9.09 -14.71
CA GLN A 26 6.61 7.69 -15.08
C GLN A 26 6.75 6.77 -13.87
N ARG A 27 7.74 6.99 -13.03
CA ARG A 27 8.04 6.15 -11.87
C ARG A 27 8.62 7.00 -10.75
N GLU A 28 8.19 6.74 -9.53
CA GLU A 28 8.77 7.35 -8.34
C GLU A 28 10.10 6.71 -7.94
N ILE A 29 11.03 7.53 -7.47
CA ILE A 29 12.29 7.11 -6.85
C ILE A 29 12.16 7.35 -5.35
N ILE A 30 12.02 6.26 -4.60
CA ILE A 30 11.74 6.29 -3.17
C ILE A 30 13.00 5.96 -2.39
N ASN A 31 13.31 6.77 -1.39
CA ASN A 31 14.31 6.43 -0.38
C ASN A 31 13.67 5.46 0.64
N PRO A 32 14.11 4.18 0.69
CA PRO A 32 13.52 3.20 1.59
C PRO A 32 13.74 3.50 3.08
N HIS A 33 14.76 4.28 3.42
CA HIS A 33 15.09 4.60 4.81
C HIS A 33 14.19 5.70 5.39
N THR A 34 13.79 6.66 4.55
CA THR A 34 12.99 7.81 4.98
C THR A 34 11.54 7.75 4.51
N LEU A 35 11.23 6.86 3.55
CA LEU A 35 9.95 6.81 2.84
C LEU A 35 9.60 8.13 2.14
N GLU A 36 10.61 8.84 1.69
CA GLU A 36 10.47 10.04 0.87
C GLU A 36 10.58 9.67 -0.60
N VAL A 37 9.72 10.25 -1.43
CA VAL A 37 9.93 10.27 -2.86
C VAL A 37 10.92 11.39 -3.15
N VAL A 38 12.13 11.03 -3.60
CA VAL A 38 13.22 12.00 -3.85
C VAL A 38 13.22 12.54 -5.26
N ALA A 39 12.70 11.76 -6.21
CA ALA A 39 12.59 12.14 -7.61
C ALA A 39 11.50 11.32 -8.33
N TYR A 40 11.15 11.77 -9.51
CA TYR A 40 10.36 11.01 -10.49
C TYR A 40 11.17 10.78 -11.76
N GLU A 41 11.16 9.56 -12.26
CA GLU A 41 11.60 9.28 -13.61
C GLU A 41 10.57 9.85 -14.59
N LEU A 42 11.07 10.47 -15.65
CA LEU A 42 10.27 11.19 -16.63
C LEU A 42 10.14 10.42 -17.94
N ALA A 43 9.01 10.63 -18.60
CA ALA A 43 8.77 10.22 -19.97
C ALA A 43 8.29 11.44 -20.79
N GLY A 44 8.70 11.50 -22.03
CA GLY A 44 8.28 12.57 -22.94
C GLY A 44 9.19 12.68 -24.15
N PRO A 45 8.69 13.29 -25.25
CA PRO A 45 9.44 13.43 -26.49
C PRO A 45 10.52 14.53 -26.47
N LEU A 46 10.48 15.39 -25.43
CA LEU A 46 11.40 16.55 -25.30
C LEU A 46 12.56 16.29 -24.35
N LEU A 47 12.76 15.02 -23.93
CA LEU A 47 13.85 14.65 -23.03
C LEU A 47 15.13 14.37 -23.80
N ASP A 48 16.21 15.06 -23.45
CA ASP A 48 17.52 14.91 -24.09
C ASP A 48 18.27 13.67 -23.63
N THR A 49 17.96 13.17 -22.41
CA THR A 49 18.64 12.03 -21.80
C THR A 49 17.65 10.99 -21.28
N HIS A 50 18.08 9.71 -21.28
CA HIS A 50 17.30 8.59 -20.71
C HIS A 50 18.21 7.71 -19.84
N PRO A 51 17.85 7.45 -18.56
CA PRO A 51 16.70 7.99 -17.84
C PRO A 51 16.89 9.47 -17.49
N SER A 52 15.79 10.22 -17.54
CA SER A 52 15.72 11.62 -17.09
C SER A 52 14.90 11.68 -15.81
N LEU A 53 15.39 12.39 -14.81
CA LEU A 53 14.79 12.48 -13.49
C LEU A 53 14.45 13.94 -13.16
N LEU A 54 13.27 14.15 -12.54
CA LEU A 54 12.92 15.39 -11.85
C LEU A 54 13.03 15.17 -10.35
N ARG A 55 13.92 15.91 -9.67
CA ARG A 55 13.94 15.88 -8.21
C ARG A 55 12.73 16.63 -7.66
N VAL A 56 12.16 16.08 -6.59
CA VAL A 56 11.05 16.75 -5.89
C VAL A 56 11.47 18.13 -5.35
N ALA A 57 12.76 18.29 -4.98
CA ALA A 57 13.30 19.55 -4.49
C ALA A 57 13.32 20.68 -5.55
N ASP A 58 13.26 20.33 -6.83
CA ASP A 58 13.25 21.28 -7.96
C ASP A 58 11.83 21.60 -8.44
N VAL A 59 10.81 20.95 -7.86
CA VAL A 59 9.41 21.28 -8.10
C VAL A 59 9.10 22.58 -7.36
N ARG A 60 8.82 23.62 -8.10
CA ARG A 60 8.51 24.94 -7.57
C ARG A 60 7.11 25.00 -6.97
N GLU A 61 6.17 24.38 -7.64
CA GLU A 61 4.78 24.30 -7.20
C GLU A 61 4.15 22.98 -7.62
N PHE A 62 3.33 22.45 -6.75
CA PHE A 62 2.50 21.27 -7.02
C PHE A 62 1.03 21.70 -7.03
N SER A 63 0.33 21.44 -8.13
CA SER A 63 -1.05 21.85 -8.34
C SER A 63 -1.87 20.76 -9.06
N ASP A 64 -3.15 21.03 -9.27
CA ASP A 64 -4.03 20.12 -9.99
C ASP A 64 -3.67 19.95 -11.48
N ILE A 65 -2.95 20.91 -12.05
CA ILE A 65 -2.50 20.85 -13.46
C ILE A 65 -1.16 20.12 -13.61
N GLY A 66 -0.45 19.83 -12.53
CA GLY A 66 0.82 19.13 -12.59
C GLY A 66 1.89 19.62 -11.62
N MET A 67 3.11 19.15 -11.81
CA MET A 67 4.32 19.65 -11.17
C MET A 67 4.88 20.80 -12.00
N ILE A 68 5.09 21.96 -11.38
CA ILE A 68 5.58 23.15 -12.05
C ILE A 68 7.08 23.29 -11.75
N VAL A 69 7.89 23.42 -12.79
CA VAL A 69 9.33 23.65 -12.74
C VAL A 69 9.68 24.91 -13.51
N ASP A 70 10.89 25.45 -13.32
CA ASP A 70 11.31 26.65 -14.07
C ASP A 70 11.52 26.34 -15.55
N SER A 71 12.29 25.28 -15.87
CA SER A 71 12.57 24.84 -17.24
C SER A 71 12.95 23.35 -17.28
N SER A 72 13.26 22.83 -18.46
CA SER A 72 13.82 21.50 -18.64
C SER A 72 15.25 21.35 -18.10
N ASP A 73 15.93 22.45 -17.77
CA ASP A 73 17.28 22.43 -17.18
C ASP A 73 17.29 21.80 -15.77
N GLU A 74 16.11 21.70 -15.13
CA GLU A 74 15.95 21.01 -13.85
C GLU A 74 15.97 19.48 -13.98
N PHE A 75 15.93 18.96 -15.19
CA PHE A 75 15.98 17.51 -15.43
C PHE A 75 17.42 17.02 -15.36
N VAL A 76 17.64 15.98 -14.59
CA VAL A 76 18.99 15.44 -14.34
C VAL A 76 19.07 13.97 -14.71
N SER A 77 20.26 13.50 -15.04
CA SER A 77 20.55 12.06 -15.13
C SER A 77 20.86 11.49 -13.74
N PRO A 78 20.64 10.20 -13.48
CA PRO A 78 20.95 9.60 -12.18
C PRO A 78 22.40 9.85 -11.74
N GLY A 79 23.35 9.86 -12.69
CA GLY A 79 24.78 10.04 -12.43
C GLY A 79 25.20 11.47 -12.06
N ASP A 80 24.35 12.47 -12.28
CA ASP A 80 24.70 13.87 -12.06
C ASP A 80 24.77 14.23 -10.56
N ILE A 81 24.07 13.45 -9.73
CA ILE A 81 23.97 13.68 -8.29
C ILE A 81 24.23 12.37 -7.53
N ILE A 82 25.34 12.31 -6.80
CA ILE A 82 25.81 11.10 -6.11
C ILE A 82 24.72 10.47 -5.22
N LYS A 83 24.12 11.26 -4.33
CA LYS A 83 23.07 10.76 -3.41
C LYS A 83 21.81 10.27 -4.12
N LEU A 84 21.44 10.92 -5.22
CA LEU A 84 20.30 10.49 -6.03
C LEU A 84 20.61 9.17 -6.73
N ASN A 85 21.83 9.04 -7.27
CA ASN A 85 22.28 7.82 -7.92
C ASN A 85 22.30 6.63 -6.95
N GLU A 86 22.79 6.82 -5.72
CA GLU A 86 22.79 5.77 -4.68
C GLU A 86 21.37 5.23 -4.45
N ILE A 87 20.37 6.13 -4.32
CA ILE A 87 18.96 5.72 -4.13
C ILE A 87 18.39 5.10 -5.40
N TYR A 88 18.70 5.67 -6.57
CA TYR A 88 18.24 5.16 -7.86
C TYR A 88 18.69 3.71 -8.11
N GLN A 89 19.95 3.39 -7.77
CA GLN A 89 20.55 2.06 -7.93
C GLN A 89 19.96 1.00 -7.00
N LEU A 90 19.28 1.39 -5.92
CA LEU A 90 18.56 0.44 -5.08
C LEU A 90 17.39 -0.21 -5.81
N HIS A 91 16.89 0.37 -6.90
CA HIS A 91 15.70 -0.09 -7.64
C HIS A 91 14.53 -0.42 -6.71
N PHE A 92 14.40 0.35 -5.63
CA PHE A 92 13.40 0.09 -4.61
C PHE A 92 12.00 0.41 -5.12
N THR A 93 11.06 -0.50 -4.88
CA THR A 93 9.64 -0.30 -5.15
C THR A 93 8.81 -0.72 -3.95
N LEU A 94 7.72 0.01 -3.67
CA LEU A 94 6.75 -0.38 -2.65
C LEU A 94 5.70 -1.36 -3.17
N ALA A 95 5.34 -1.26 -4.45
CA ALA A 95 4.34 -2.12 -5.05
C ALA A 95 4.71 -3.60 -4.90
N ASP A 96 3.72 -4.42 -4.53
CA ASP A 96 3.86 -5.86 -4.30
C ASP A 96 4.83 -6.29 -3.19
N LYS A 97 5.47 -5.35 -2.47
CA LYS A 97 6.37 -5.68 -1.38
C LYS A 97 5.61 -6.39 -0.26
N PRO A 98 6.11 -7.58 0.20
CA PRO A 98 5.49 -8.31 1.30
C PRO A 98 5.55 -7.51 2.59
N VAL A 99 4.48 -7.59 3.39
CA VAL A 99 4.40 -6.98 4.72
C VAL A 99 4.21 -8.06 5.77
N ILE A 100 5.03 -8.02 6.81
CA ILE A 100 4.99 -8.94 7.95
C ILE A 100 4.90 -8.16 9.26
N ASP A 101 4.40 -8.79 10.32
CA ASP A 101 4.46 -8.22 11.65
C ASP A 101 5.75 -8.59 12.41
N LEU A 102 5.92 -8.04 13.62
CA LEU A 102 7.05 -8.35 14.50
C LEU A 102 7.17 -9.84 14.90
N LYS A 103 6.10 -10.63 14.69
CA LYS A 103 6.07 -12.08 14.93
C LYS A 103 6.26 -12.87 13.64
N HIS A 104 6.74 -12.23 12.58
CA HIS A 104 6.94 -12.81 11.24
C HIS A 104 5.67 -13.37 10.58
N ARG A 105 4.47 -12.93 11.02
CA ARG A 105 3.22 -13.33 10.38
C ARG A 105 2.99 -12.47 9.13
N LYS A 106 2.64 -13.10 8.02
CA LYS A 106 2.34 -12.40 6.77
C LYS A 106 1.03 -11.62 6.89
N LEU A 107 1.10 -10.31 6.68
CA LEU A 107 -0.06 -9.43 6.67
C LEU A 107 -0.64 -9.26 5.28
N GLY A 108 0.19 -9.30 4.24
CA GLY A 108 -0.21 -9.14 2.86
C GLY A 108 0.91 -8.59 2.00
N LYS A 109 0.50 -7.90 0.92
CA LYS A 109 1.39 -7.15 0.02
C LYS A 109 0.91 -5.72 -0.11
N VAL A 110 1.83 -4.79 -0.30
CA VAL A 110 1.50 -3.39 -0.58
C VAL A 110 0.81 -3.30 -1.94
N THR A 111 -0.36 -2.67 -1.98
CA THR A 111 -1.14 -2.42 -3.21
C THR A 111 -1.30 -0.94 -3.51
N SER A 112 -1.20 -0.10 -2.48
CA SER A 112 -1.34 1.34 -2.60
C SER A 112 -0.55 2.05 -1.51
N TYR A 113 -0.35 3.35 -1.67
CA TYR A 113 0.17 4.21 -0.61
C TYR A 113 -0.38 5.63 -0.76
N THR A 114 -0.39 6.37 0.35
CA THR A 114 -0.68 7.79 0.35
C THR A 114 0.57 8.59 0.69
N ILE A 115 0.72 9.73 0.04
CA ILE A 115 1.84 10.64 0.19
C ILE A 115 1.35 12.00 0.65
N ASP A 116 2.10 12.63 1.57
CA ASP A 116 1.92 14.04 1.87
C ASP A 116 2.77 14.87 0.91
N THR A 117 2.10 15.66 0.08
CA THR A 117 2.76 16.46 -0.96
C THR A 117 3.52 17.67 -0.42
N SER A 118 3.38 18.03 0.84
CA SER A 118 4.17 19.12 1.44
C SER A 118 5.64 18.77 1.60
N GLY A 119 5.97 17.49 1.75
CA GLY A 119 7.34 16.98 1.86
C GLY A 119 7.57 15.72 1.02
N PHE A 120 6.61 15.32 0.19
CA PHE A 120 6.65 14.10 -0.62
C PHE A 120 6.99 12.85 0.20
N VAL A 121 6.44 12.79 1.42
CA VAL A 121 6.66 11.70 2.36
C VAL A 121 5.48 10.74 2.35
N ILE A 122 5.75 9.44 2.20
CA ILE A 122 4.74 8.40 2.27
C ILE A 122 4.25 8.27 3.71
N GLN A 123 2.95 8.47 3.91
CA GLN A 123 2.32 8.49 5.23
C GLN A 123 1.63 7.18 5.57
N GLN A 124 1.11 6.47 4.57
CA GLN A 124 0.32 5.30 4.80
C GLN A 124 0.48 4.29 3.66
N LEU A 125 0.52 3.00 4.00
CA LEU A 125 0.52 1.90 3.05
C LEU A 125 -0.84 1.20 3.09
N GLY A 126 -1.39 0.91 1.91
CA GLY A 126 -2.49 -0.01 1.72
C GLY A 126 -1.96 -1.41 1.47
N VAL A 127 -2.40 -2.38 2.27
CA VAL A 127 -1.91 -3.75 2.23
C VAL A 127 -3.06 -4.72 2.00
N LYS A 128 -3.01 -5.50 0.93
CA LYS A 128 -4.01 -6.51 0.60
C LYS A 128 -3.59 -7.88 1.10
N ARG A 129 -4.51 -8.57 1.80
CA ARG A 129 -4.28 -9.93 2.32
C ARG A 129 -4.50 -10.98 1.22
N PRO A 130 -3.66 -12.02 1.12
CA PRO A 130 -3.71 -12.98 0.03
C PRO A 130 -4.92 -13.92 0.02
N PHE A 131 -5.70 -14.09 1.09
CA PHE A 131 -6.78 -15.07 1.15
C PHE A 131 -7.90 -14.68 2.13
N PHE A 132 -8.75 -13.75 1.75
CA PHE A 132 -10.09 -13.71 2.34
C PHE A 132 -11.14 -13.79 1.22
N LYS A 133 -11.76 -14.97 1.08
CA LYS A 133 -12.97 -15.20 0.28
C LYS A 133 -14.23 -14.60 0.94
N SER A 134 -14.09 -13.57 1.73
CA SER A 134 -15.21 -12.88 2.36
C SER A 134 -15.45 -11.57 1.62
N LEU A 135 -16.69 -11.27 1.36
CA LEU A 135 -17.23 -10.19 0.54
C LEU A 135 -16.87 -8.74 0.97
N SER A 136 -15.98 -8.55 1.91
CA SER A 136 -15.36 -7.27 2.22
C SER A 136 -13.83 -7.44 2.14
N ASP A 137 -13.28 -7.21 0.95
CA ASP A 137 -11.84 -7.07 0.70
C ASP A 137 -11.36 -5.81 1.43
N THR A 138 -11.17 -5.92 2.74
CA THR A 138 -10.73 -4.81 3.57
C THR A 138 -9.22 -4.69 3.40
N GLU A 139 -8.79 -3.65 2.70
CA GLU A 139 -7.40 -3.23 2.66
C GLU A 139 -6.96 -2.84 4.08
N LEU A 140 -5.83 -3.39 4.53
CA LEU A 140 -5.23 -3.00 5.80
C LEU A 140 -4.42 -1.72 5.58
N LEU A 141 -4.79 -0.65 6.27
CA LEU A 141 -4.06 0.61 6.24
C LEU A 141 -3.00 0.61 7.35
N ILE A 142 -1.74 0.84 6.98
CA ILE A 142 -0.60 0.87 7.87
C ILE A 142 0.02 2.26 7.82
N HIS A 143 -0.01 2.99 8.93
CA HIS A 143 0.62 4.29 9.02
C HIS A 143 2.14 4.15 9.11
N ARG A 144 2.91 5.12 8.58
CA ARG A 144 4.37 5.08 8.57
C ARG A 144 5.00 4.87 9.95
N SER A 145 4.38 5.39 11.03
CA SER A 145 4.87 5.21 12.41
C SER A 145 4.85 3.76 12.88
N GLN A 146 4.06 2.91 12.24
CA GLN A 146 3.99 1.48 12.55
C GLN A 146 5.08 0.68 11.82
N ILE A 147 5.77 1.27 10.86
CA ILE A 147 6.85 0.62 10.12
C ILE A 147 8.10 0.64 11.00
N LYS A 148 8.66 -0.54 11.26
CA LYS A 148 9.87 -0.72 12.07
C LYS A 148 11.11 -0.94 11.21
N GLU A 149 10.95 -1.63 10.10
CA GLU A 149 12.05 -1.96 9.21
C GLU A 149 11.55 -2.09 7.76
N ILE A 150 12.36 -1.64 6.83
CA ILE A 150 12.17 -1.87 5.41
C ILE A 150 13.47 -2.46 4.87
N ASN A 151 13.36 -3.60 4.21
CA ASN A 151 14.48 -4.22 3.52
C ASN A 151 14.09 -4.63 2.09
N ASP A 152 15.02 -5.24 1.36
CA ASP A 152 14.79 -5.59 -0.04
C ASP A 152 13.67 -6.62 -0.22
N SER A 153 13.44 -7.47 0.76
CA SER A 153 12.50 -8.59 0.66
C SER A 153 11.12 -8.32 1.27
N HIS A 154 11.02 -7.48 2.30
CA HIS A 154 9.76 -7.24 3.01
C HIS A 154 9.79 -5.96 3.87
N ILE A 155 8.61 -5.58 4.36
CA ILE A 155 8.40 -4.50 5.33
C ILE A 155 7.94 -5.12 6.64
N VAL A 156 8.61 -4.77 7.74
CA VAL A 156 8.24 -5.20 9.11
C VAL A 156 7.44 -4.08 9.77
N VAL A 157 6.27 -4.43 10.29
CA VAL A 157 5.39 -3.44 10.93
C VAL A 157 4.96 -3.89 12.32
N GLU A 158 4.74 -2.92 13.20
CA GLU A 158 4.05 -3.12 14.45
C GLU A 158 2.54 -3.13 14.19
N SER A 159 1.95 -4.31 14.18
CA SER A 159 0.51 -4.47 13.97
C SER A 159 -0.12 -5.02 15.24
N GLU A 160 -1.01 -4.25 15.84
CA GLU A 160 -1.94 -4.72 16.87
C GLU A 160 -3.11 -5.51 16.26
N LEU A 161 -2.82 -6.42 15.34
CA LEU A 161 -3.87 -7.36 14.93
C LEU A 161 -4.26 -8.18 16.17
N LYS A 162 -5.36 -7.77 16.81
CA LYS A 162 -6.07 -8.66 17.72
C LYS A 162 -6.29 -9.94 16.93
N THR A 163 -5.61 -11.01 17.29
CA THR A 163 -5.93 -12.35 16.79
C THR A 163 -7.43 -12.49 16.99
N PRO A 164 -8.26 -12.75 15.97
CA PRO A 164 -9.64 -13.07 16.23
C PRO A 164 -9.59 -14.19 17.27
N ALA A 165 -10.27 -13.97 18.41
CA ALA A 165 -10.34 -14.98 19.45
C ALA A 165 -10.72 -16.29 18.75
N PRO A 166 -10.08 -17.45 19.09
CA PRO A 166 -10.46 -18.70 18.48
C PRO A 166 -11.97 -18.79 18.65
N VAL A 167 -12.69 -18.90 17.54
CA VAL A 167 -14.11 -19.16 17.58
C VAL A 167 -14.19 -20.48 18.31
N LEU A 168 -14.50 -20.42 19.62
CA LEU A 168 -14.84 -21.59 20.41
C LEU A 168 -15.94 -22.24 19.57
N LYS A 169 -15.64 -23.41 19.02
CA LYS A 169 -16.65 -24.22 18.33
C LYS A 169 -17.82 -24.24 19.28
N ALA A 170 -18.88 -23.51 18.90
CA ALA A 170 -20.11 -23.52 19.67
C ALA A 170 -20.39 -24.97 19.94
N VAL A 171 -20.32 -25.34 21.21
CA VAL A 171 -20.81 -26.62 21.71
C VAL A 171 -22.19 -26.74 21.06
N ARG A 172 -22.39 -27.78 20.28
CA ARG A 172 -23.70 -28.12 19.77
C ARG A 172 -24.53 -28.42 20.98
N ASP A 173 -25.04 -27.38 21.63
CA ASP A 173 -26.10 -27.51 22.59
C ASP A 173 -27.26 -28.12 21.81
N THR A 174 -27.58 -29.27 22.24
CA THR A 174 -28.69 -30.13 21.83
C THR A 174 -29.96 -29.26 21.76
N TYR A 175 -30.31 -28.86 20.55
CA TYR A 175 -31.61 -28.28 20.31
C TYR A 175 -32.64 -29.37 20.59
N SER A 176 -33.22 -29.42 21.80
CA SER A 176 -34.38 -30.26 22.11
C SER A 176 -35.61 -29.59 21.52
N ASN A 177 -36.19 -30.21 20.52
CA ASN A 177 -37.46 -29.75 19.92
C ASN A 177 -38.59 -29.83 20.97
N PRO A 178 -39.15 -28.69 21.46
CA PRO A 178 -40.19 -28.69 22.50
C PRO A 178 -41.52 -29.30 22.04
N PHE A 179 -41.66 -29.60 20.78
CA PHE A 179 -42.86 -30.20 20.20
C PHE A 179 -42.78 -31.72 19.94
N ARG A 180 -41.70 -32.37 20.35
CA ARG A 180 -41.58 -33.81 20.23
C ARG A 180 -42.27 -34.44 21.42
N LYS A 181 -43.55 -34.85 21.24
CA LYS A 181 -44.32 -35.65 22.25
C LYS A 181 -43.57 -36.96 22.48
N THR A 182 -43.12 -37.17 23.71
CA THR A 182 -42.66 -38.49 24.21
C THR A 182 -43.86 -39.40 24.23
N SER A 183 -43.89 -40.40 23.37
CA SER A 183 -44.81 -41.52 23.46
C SER A 183 -44.48 -42.28 24.76
N GLY A 184 -45.40 -42.23 25.69
CA GLY A 184 -45.32 -42.98 26.93
C GLY A 184 -45.42 -44.51 26.72
N PRO A 185 -44.99 -45.28 27.71
CA PRO A 185 -44.98 -46.74 27.59
C PRO A 185 -46.44 -47.32 27.49
N GLN A 186 -46.61 -48.22 26.55
CA GLN A 186 -47.87 -49.05 26.40
C GLN A 186 -47.92 -50.00 27.56
N PRO A 187 -49.14 -50.21 28.16
CA PRO A 187 -49.30 -51.23 29.18
C PRO A 187 -49.37 -52.64 28.55
N GLU A 188 -48.62 -53.56 29.16
CA GLU A 188 -48.66 -54.97 28.84
C GLU A 188 -50.07 -55.57 29.08
N HIS A 189 -50.62 -56.19 28.05
CA HIS A 189 -51.78 -57.03 28.17
C HIS A 189 -51.33 -58.40 28.68
N THR A 190 -51.66 -58.67 29.90
CA THR A 190 -51.60 -60.02 30.47
C THR A 190 -52.90 -60.74 30.03
N ASP A 191 -52.79 -61.68 29.12
CA ASP A 191 -53.84 -62.69 28.94
C ASP A 191 -53.58 -63.85 29.91
N ARG A 192 -54.59 -64.10 30.71
CA ARG A 192 -54.78 -65.32 31.46
C ARG A 192 -55.94 -66.05 30.84
N ASP A 193 -55.75 -67.33 30.70
CA ASP A 193 -56.50 -68.52 30.42
C ASP A 193 -56.42 -69.08 29.00
#